data_2e4d0114a5990406bb9d9214cfae7399
#
_entry.id   2e4d0114a5990406bb9d9214cfae7399
#
_cell.length_a   1.000
_cell.length_b   1.000
_cell.length_c   1.000
_cell.angle_alpha   90.00
_cell.angle_beta   90.00
_cell.angle_gamma   90.00
#
_symmetry.space_group_name_H-M   'P 1'
#
loop_
_entity.id
_entity.type
_entity.pdbx_description
1 polymer ?
#
loop_
_entity_poly.entity_id
_entity_poly.type
_entity_poly.pdbx_seq_one_letter_code
_entity_poly.pdbx_strand_id
1 'polypeptide(L)'
;MKTTFKLSFMMFVEWFIWGAWFVPLWLWLNKSGFSAGEIGWSYACTAIAAILSPILVGSVTDRFFSAQKVLAVLMFAGAVLMYFAAQQTTFVGFFPLLLAYSLTYMPTIALTNSIAFANVPDVERDFPRIRVMGTIGWIASGLACGFLPQMLGYNDISPTNIPLLITAASSALLGVFAFCLPDTPPKSTGKKDIKVMLGLDALVLLRDKNFLVFFFCSFLFAMPLAFYYIFANGYLTEVGMKNATGWMTLGQFSEIFFMLALPFFTKRFGIKKVLFLGLITAAIRYGFFVYGGAETYFTYALLFLGILLHGVSYDFYYVTAYIYVDKKAPVHMRTAAQGLITLCCQGFGSLLGYRLGGVMMEKMFAYPQPVNGLTFNWAGMWTFGAVMIAAIALLFMIFFRESDKEITAIDDRDIALTQGEVK
;
A
#
# COMPACT_ATOMS: atom_id res chain seq x y z
N MET A 1 -9.22 -26.45 15.75
CA MET A 1 -8.47 -25.89 14.59
C MET A 1 -7.12 -25.40 15.09
N LYS A 2 -5.98 -25.77 14.44
CA LYS A 2 -4.63 -25.37 14.90
C LYS A 2 -4.47 -23.84 14.85
N THR A 3 -3.78 -23.26 15.84
CA THR A 3 -3.59 -21.81 15.94
C THR A 3 -3.01 -21.20 14.66
N THR A 4 -1.99 -21.82 14.09
CA THR A 4 -1.40 -21.37 12.81
C THR A 4 -2.43 -21.26 11.68
N PHE A 5 -3.37 -22.21 11.57
CA PHE A 5 -4.43 -22.11 10.56
C PHE A 5 -5.36 -20.92 10.79
N LYS A 6 -5.74 -20.66 12.06
CA LYS A 6 -6.57 -19.49 12.40
C LYS A 6 -5.90 -18.18 12.02
N LEU A 7 -4.59 -18.05 12.33
CA LEU A 7 -3.81 -16.86 12.00
C LEU A 7 -3.60 -16.69 10.49
N SER A 8 -3.36 -17.80 9.78
CA SER A 8 -3.24 -17.82 8.32
C SER A 8 -4.54 -17.41 7.62
N PHE A 9 -5.68 -17.91 8.08
CA PHE A 9 -6.99 -17.54 7.55
C PHE A 9 -7.33 -16.07 7.84
N MET A 10 -7.02 -15.59 9.04
CA MET A 10 -7.15 -14.17 9.39
C MET A 10 -6.35 -13.29 8.42
N MET A 11 -5.06 -13.60 8.18
CA MET A 11 -4.22 -12.85 7.24
C MET A 11 -4.74 -12.91 5.81
N PHE A 12 -5.21 -14.08 5.37
CA PHE A 12 -5.79 -14.24 4.05
C PHE A 12 -7.01 -13.33 3.86
N VAL A 13 -7.98 -13.37 4.77
CA VAL A 13 -9.20 -12.58 4.66
C VAL A 13 -8.92 -11.09 4.81
N GLU A 14 -8.02 -10.68 5.71
CA GLU A 14 -7.60 -9.30 5.90
C GLU A 14 -7.14 -8.66 4.58
N TRP A 15 -6.25 -9.32 3.86
CA TRP A 15 -5.71 -8.78 2.61
C TRP A 15 -6.63 -9.00 1.40
N PHE A 16 -7.48 -10.02 1.45
CA PHE A 16 -8.56 -10.21 0.49
C PHE A 16 -9.54 -9.02 0.52
N ILE A 17 -9.93 -8.58 1.73
CA ILE A 17 -10.79 -7.42 1.94
C ILE A 17 -10.22 -6.18 1.22
N TRP A 18 -8.94 -5.89 1.39
CA TRP A 18 -8.32 -4.70 0.79
C TRP A 18 -8.24 -4.82 -0.73
N GLY A 19 -7.73 -5.94 -1.24
CA GLY A 19 -7.59 -6.17 -2.67
C GLY A 19 -8.92 -6.16 -3.43
N ALA A 20 -10.00 -6.60 -2.80
CA ALA A 20 -11.30 -6.71 -3.44
C ALA A 20 -11.87 -5.35 -3.90
N TRP A 21 -11.69 -4.29 -3.13
CA TRP A 21 -12.23 -2.96 -3.48
C TRP A 21 -11.20 -2.00 -4.07
N PHE A 22 -9.95 -2.06 -3.59
CA PHE A 22 -8.95 -1.05 -3.88
C PHE A 22 -8.51 -1.06 -5.35
N VAL A 23 -8.33 -2.24 -5.94
CA VAL A 23 -7.89 -2.39 -7.32
C VAL A 23 -8.99 -1.97 -8.32
N PRO A 24 -10.26 -2.42 -8.21
CA PRO A 24 -11.31 -2.04 -9.16
C PRO A 24 -11.97 -0.68 -8.88
N LEU A 25 -11.66 0.00 -7.77
CA LEU A 25 -12.37 1.20 -7.32
C LEU A 25 -12.46 2.29 -8.40
N TRP A 26 -11.36 2.54 -9.14
CA TRP A 26 -11.36 3.51 -10.22
C TRP A 26 -12.47 3.25 -11.24
N LEU A 27 -12.61 1.99 -11.67
CA LEU A 27 -13.57 1.62 -12.72
C LEU A 27 -15.01 1.93 -12.31
N TRP A 28 -15.36 1.61 -11.09
CA TRP A 28 -16.71 1.87 -10.58
C TRP A 28 -16.98 3.35 -10.38
N LEU A 29 -16.05 4.08 -9.74
CA LEU A 29 -16.22 5.52 -9.48
C LEU A 29 -16.27 6.33 -10.78
N ASN A 30 -15.37 6.03 -11.74
CA ASN A 30 -15.36 6.69 -13.04
C ASN A 30 -16.67 6.44 -13.80
N LYS A 31 -17.16 5.19 -13.82
CA LYS A 31 -18.44 4.83 -14.43
C LYS A 31 -19.64 5.47 -13.72
N SER A 32 -19.53 5.73 -12.44
CA SER A 32 -20.56 6.42 -11.64
C SER A 32 -20.52 7.94 -11.81
N GLY A 33 -19.62 8.49 -12.63
CA GLY A 33 -19.54 9.91 -12.96
C GLY A 33 -18.70 10.74 -12.00
N PHE A 34 -17.88 10.12 -11.14
CA PHE A 34 -16.94 10.84 -10.29
C PHE A 34 -15.82 11.44 -11.12
N SER A 35 -15.43 12.68 -10.84
CA SER A 35 -14.27 13.30 -11.46
C SER A 35 -12.97 12.60 -11.02
N ALA A 36 -11.90 12.72 -11.82
CA ALA A 36 -10.61 12.16 -11.46
C ALA A 36 -10.05 12.74 -10.14
N GLY A 37 -10.36 14.01 -9.85
CA GLY A 37 -10.03 14.66 -8.57
C GLY A 37 -10.77 14.05 -7.39
N GLU A 38 -12.06 13.74 -7.51
CA GLU A 38 -12.86 13.06 -6.49
C GLU A 38 -12.38 11.62 -6.27
N ILE A 39 -12.01 10.91 -7.34
CA ILE A 39 -11.41 9.58 -7.25
C ILE A 39 -10.07 9.65 -6.52
N GLY A 40 -9.22 10.65 -6.83
CA GLY A 40 -7.98 10.89 -6.09
C GLY A 40 -8.19 11.10 -4.59
N TRP A 41 -9.24 11.84 -4.18
CA TRP A 41 -9.62 11.95 -2.77
C TRP A 41 -10.10 10.63 -2.17
N SER A 42 -10.81 9.84 -2.94
CA SER A 42 -11.29 8.53 -2.50
C SER A 42 -10.14 7.58 -2.16
N TYR A 43 -9.10 7.52 -3.00
CA TYR A 43 -7.88 6.76 -2.67
C TYR A 43 -7.09 7.38 -1.50
N ALA A 44 -7.09 8.71 -1.37
CA ALA A 44 -6.43 9.41 -0.28
C ALA A 44 -6.98 9.05 1.11
N CYS A 45 -8.21 8.52 1.21
CA CYS A 45 -8.78 8.01 2.46
C CYS A 45 -7.87 6.99 3.15
N THR A 46 -7.22 6.10 2.36
CA THR A 46 -6.30 5.08 2.91
C THR A 46 -5.05 5.72 3.50
N ALA A 47 -4.50 6.73 2.85
CA ALA A 47 -3.31 7.45 3.33
C ALA A 47 -3.63 8.30 4.58
N ILE A 48 -4.77 8.98 4.62
CA ILE A 48 -5.24 9.71 5.81
C ILE A 48 -5.41 8.73 6.98
N ALA A 49 -6.04 7.59 6.74
CA ALA A 49 -6.23 6.58 7.77
C ALA A 49 -4.90 5.95 8.22
N ALA A 50 -3.94 5.74 7.33
CA ALA A 50 -2.61 5.23 7.67
C ALA A 50 -1.83 6.21 8.58
N ILE A 51 -1.98 7.52 8.39
CA ILE A 51 -1.39 8.55 9.28
C ILE A 51 -2.00 8.48 10.69
N LEU A 52 -3.30 8.26 10.80
CA LEU A 52 -4.04 8.27 12.06
C LEU A 52 -4.04 6.91 12.77
N SER A 53 -3.84 5.82 12.04
CA SER A 53 -3.93 4.44 12.53
C SER A 53 -3.06 4.15 13.76
N PRO A 54 -1.76 4.55 13.83
CA PRO A 54 -0.93 4.26 15.01
C PRO A 54 -1.50 4.88 16.30
N ILE A 55 -2.11 6.08 16.19
CA ILE A 55 -2.73 6.76 17.34
C ILE A 55 -3.96 5.98 17.82
N LEU A 56 -4.78 5.52 16.87
CA LEU A 56 -6.00 4.76 17.20
C LEU A 56 -5.66 3.41 17.86
N VAL A 57 -4.74 2.65 17.28
CA VAL A 57 -4.32 1.35 17.82
C VAL A 57 -3.69 1.50 19.21
N GLY A 58 -2.70 2.39 19.35
CA GLY A 58 -1.98 2.54 20.61
C GLY A 58 -2.83 3.09 21.74
N SER A 59 -3.86 3.89 21.45
CA SER A 59 -4.73 4.45 22.48
C SER A 59 -5.83 3.50 22.97
N VAL A 60 -6.30 2.59 22.13
CA VAL A 60 -7.45 1.73 22.43
C VAL A 60 -7.02 0.29 22.74
N THR A 61 -6.28 -0.34 21.83
CA THR A 61 -5.96 -1.78 21.90
C THR A 61 -4.92 -2.11 22.96
N ASP A 62 -3.89 -1.29 23.05
CA ASP A 62 -2.80 -1.57 24.01
C ASP A 62 -3.21 -1.44 25.47
N ARG A 63 -4.40 -0.85 25.73
CA ARG A 63 -4.81 -0.48 27.09
C ARG A 63 -6.04 -1.18 27.62
N PHE A 64 -7.09 -1.30 26.81
CA PHE A 64 -8.42 -1.57 27.37
C PHE A 64 -9.02 -2.89 26.90
N PHE A 65 -8.73 -3.34 25.69
CA PHE A 65 -9.42 -4.48 25.09
C PHE A 65 -8.46 -5.46 24.42
N SER A 66 -8.80 -6.74 24.46
CA SER A 66 -8.08 -7.78 23.72
C SER A 66 -8.10 -7.50 22.23
N ALA A 67 -6.95 -7.65 21.54
CA ALA A 67 -6.76 -7.26 20.15
C ALA A 67 -7.78 -7.92 19.19
N GLN A 68 -8.14 -9.18 19.41
CA GLN A 68 -9.13 -9.88 18.58
C GLN A 68 -10.56 -9.32 18.75
N LYS A 69 -10.91 -8.80 19.94
CA LYS A 69 -12.22 -8.15 20.16
C LYS A 69 -12.31 -6.81 19.45
N VAL A 70 -11.22 -6.03 19.51
CA VAL A 70 -11.14 -4.76 18.77
C VAL A 70 -11.18 -5.02 17.26
N LEU A 71 -10.46 -6.04 16.77
CA LEU A 71 -10.52 -6.47 15.38
C LEU A 71 -11.98 -6.77 14.98
N ALA A 72 -12.72 -7.55 15.77
CA ALA A 72 -14.11 -7.87 15.49
C ALA A 72 -14.99 -6.61 15.36
N VAL A 73 -14.89 -5.68 16.31
CA VAL A 73 -15.67 -4.43 16.29
C VAL A 73 -15.34 -3.59 15.07
N LEU A 74 -14.05 -3.40 14.77
CA LEU A 74 -13.62 -2.61 13.61
C LEU A 74 -14.06 -3.25 12.29
N MET A 75 -14.02 -4.58 12.18
CA MET A 75 -14.46 -5.31 10.99
C MET A 75 -15.98 -5.22 10.79
N PHE A 76 -16.78 -5.33 11.85
CA PHE A 76 -18.24 -5.12 11.75
C PHE A 76 -18.58 -3.68 11.39
N ALA A 77 -17.95 -2.69 12.03
CA ALA A 77 -18.12 -1.29 11.69
C ALA A 77 -17.73 -1.03 10.23
N GLY A 78 -16.59 -1.57 9.79
CA GLY A 78 -16.14 -1.50 8.41
C GLY A 78 -17.12 -2.15 7.42
N ALA A 79 -17.69 -3.32 7.75
CA ALA A 79 -18.68 -4.00 6.92
C ALA A 79 -19.92 -3.11 6.68
N VAL A 80 -20.44 -2.50 7.73
CA VAL A 80 -21.61 -1.60 7.66
C VAL A 80 -21.26 -0.35 6.85
N LEU A 81 -20.12 0.29 7.12
CA LEU A 81 -19.68 1.49 6.41
C LEU A 81 -19.46 1.23 4.92
N MET A 82 -18.80 0.12 4.56
CA MET A 82 -18.56 -0.24 3.17
C MET A 82 -19.86 -0.60 2.44
N TYR A 83 -20.80 -1.28 3.12
CA TYR A 83 -22.12 -1.56 2.55
C TYR A 83 -22.85 -0.27 2.18
N PHE A 84 -22.90 0.73 3.07
CA PHE A 84 -23.53 2.01 2.78
C PHE A 84 -22.73 2.83 1.75
N ALA A 85 -21.40 2.77 1.74
CA ALA A 85 -20.58 3.39 0.72
C ALA A 85 -20.91 2.83 -0.67
N ALA A 86 -21.09 1.52 -0.80
CA ALA A 86 -21.43 0.85 -2.06
C ALA A 86 -22.80 1.28 -2.65
N GLN A 87 -23.65 1.92 -1.86
CA GLN A 87 -24.95 2.45 -2.31
C GLN A 87 -24.90 3.91 -2.77
N GLN A 88 -23.75 4.59 -2.57
CA GLN A 88 -23.63 6.00 -2.89
C GLN A 88 -23.24 6.20 -4.36
N THR A 89 -23.88 7.18 -4.98
CA THR A 89 -23.61 7.59 -6.36
C THR A 89 -23.04 9.00 -6.48
N THR A 90 -22.84 9.69 -5.34
CA THR A 90 -22.27 11.03 -5.28
C THR A 90 -21.05 11.07 -4.39
N PHE A 91 -20.08 11.93 -4.71
CA PHE A 91 -18.87 12.09 -3.92
C PHE A 91 -19.14 12.47 -2.46
N VAL A 92 -20.08 13.41 -2.25
CA VAL A 92 -20.44 13.90 -0.91
C VAL A 92 -21.01 12.79 -0.02
N GLY A 93 -21.76 11.85 -0.59
CA GLY A 93 -22.25 10.68 0.14
C GLY A 93 -21.19 9.59 0.33
N PHE A 94 -20.37 9.36 -0.70
CA PHE A 94 -19.39 8.28 -0.73
C PHE A 94 -18.15 8.55 0.12
N PHE A 95 -17.54 9.73 -0.04
CA PHE A 95 -16.25 10.05 0.57
C PHE A 95 -16.24 9.94 2.11
N PRO A 96 -17.21 10.48 2.86
CA PRO A 96 -17.22 10.36 4.32
C PRO A 96 -17.34 8.91 4.79
N LEU A 97 -18.12 8.09 4.09
CA LEU A 97 -18.28 6.67 4.41
C LEU A 97 -17.01 5.88 4.12
N LEU A 98 -16.33 6.13 2.99
CA LEU A 98 -15.07 5.51 2.65
C LEU A 98 -13.95 5.94 3.60
N LEU A 99 -13.92 7.22 4.01
CA LEU A 99 -12.96 7.70 4.99
C LEU A 99 -13.18 7.03 6.35
N ALA A 100 -14.42 6.97 6.83
CA ALA A 100 -14.76 6.27 8.07
C ALA A 100 -14.40 4.78 7.98
N TYR A 101 -14.71 4.11 6.86
CA TYR A 101 -14.27 2.73 6.60
C TYR A 101 -12.76 2.59 6.68
N SER A 102 -12.01 3.46 6.01
CA SER A 102 -10.54 3.41 6.01
C SER A 102 -9.97 3.60 7.43
N LEU A 103 -10.58 4.47 8.24
CA LEU A 103 -10.23 4.65 9.65
C LEU A 103 -10.51 3.42 10.52
N THR A 104 -11.49 2.58 10.16
CA THR A 104 -11.70 1.29 10.83
C THR A 104 -10.76 0.21 10.31
N TYR A 105 -10.43 0.22 9.01
CA TYR A 105 -9.66 -0.83 8.35
C TYR A 105 -8.15 -0.70 8.56
N MET A 106 -7.54 0.48 8.37
CA MET A 106 -6.07 0.63 8.45
C MET A 106 -5.48 0.19 9.80
N PRO A 107 -6.12 0.44 10.96
CA PRO A 107 -5.65 -0.10 12.24
C PRO A 107 -5.61 -1.63 12.31
N THR A 108 -6.48 -2.33 11.57
CA THR A 108 -6.58 -3.80 11.65
C THR A 108 -5.36 -4.50 11.08
N ILE A 109 -4.63 -3.86 10.14
CA ILE A 109 -3.36 -4.37 9.62
C ILE A 109 -2.32 -4.54 10.74
N ALA A 110 -2.21 -3.55 11.63
CA ALA A 110 -1.32 -3.63 12.79
C ALA A 110 -1.84 -4.64 13.83
N LEU A 111 -3.16 -4.71 14.03
CA LEU A 111 -3.79 -5.64 14.96
C LEU A 111 -3.58 -7.10 14.54
N THR A 112 -3.79 -7.43 13.29
CA THR A 112 -3.60 -8.80 12.77
C THR A 112 -2.16 -9.25 12.89
N ASN A 113 -1.19 -8.35 12.63
CA ASN A 113 0.23 -8.62 12.88
C ASN A 113 0.49 -8.85 14.37
N SER A 114 -0.05 -8.00 15.26
CA SER A 114 0.13 -8.12 16.71
C SER A 114 -0.46 -9.42 17.27
N ILE A 115 -1.67 -9.81 16.78
CA ILE A 115 -2.30 -11.09 17.13
C ILE A 115 -1.41 -12.26 16.67
N ALA A 116 -0.87 -12.19 15.45
CA ALA A 116 0.02 -13.23 14.94
C ALA A 116 1.29 -13.34 15.78
N PHE A 117 1.99 -12.23 16.05
CA PHE A 117 3.21 -12.22 16.88
C PHE A 117 3.00 -12.75 18.30
N ALA A 118 1.84 -12.47 18.90
CA ALA A 118 1.54 -12.90 20.24
C ALA A 118 1.25 -14.40 20.38
N ASN A 119 0.87 -15.07 19.26
CA ASN A 119 0.32 -16.41 19.29
C ASN A 119 1.11 -17.44 18.47
N VAL A 120 2.33 -17.10 18.05
CA VAL A 120 3.28 -18.05 17.42
C VAL A 120 4.43 -18.34 18.39
N PRO A 121 4.95 -19.58 18.42
CA PRO A 121 6.09 -19.93 19.27
C PRO A 121 7.39 -19.26 18.84
N ASP A 122 7.60 -19.10 17.53
CA ASP A 122 8.81 -18.54 16.92
C ASP A 122 8.39 -17.54 15.85
N VAL A 123 8.53 -16.25 16.14
CA VAL A 123 8.12 -15.17 15.26
C VAL A 123 8.91 -15.16 13.97
N GLU A 124 10.23 -15.36 14.03
CA GLU A 124 11.10 -15.29 12.85
C GLU A 124 10.80 -16.41 11.86
N ARG A 125 10.48 -17.59 12.35
CA ARG A 125 10.17 -18.78 11.54
C ARG A 125 8.72 -18.84 11.07
N ASP A 126 7.77 -18.56 11.97
CA ASP A 126 6.35 -18.88 11.77
C ASP A 126 5.56 -17.70 11.17
N PHE A 127 5.91 -16.45 11.53
CA PHE A 127 5.21 -15.28 11.02
C PHE A 127 5.32 -15.11 9.49
N PRO A 128 6.46 -15.30 8.83
CA PRO A 128 6.52 -15.20 7.36
C PRO A 128 5.57 -16.17 6.65
N ARG A 129 5.37 -17.38 7.19
CA ARG A 129 4.43 -18.38 6.65
C ARG A 129 2.97 -17.96 6.80
N ILE A 130 2.64 -17.25 7.88
CA ILE A 130 1.32 -16.70 8.10
C ILE A 130 1.13 -15.46 7.22
N ARG A 131 2.14 -14.59 7.12
CA ARG A 131 2.07 -13.33 6.38
C ARG A 131 1.92 -13.52 4.88
N VAL A 132 2.53 -14.56 4.30
CA VAL A 132 2.37 -14.88 2.86
C VAL A 132 0.92 -15.16 2.48
N MET A 133 0.10 -15.66 3.42
CA MET A 133 -1.33 -15.86 3.18
C MET A 133 -2.06 -14.54 2.89
N GLY A 134 -1.52 -13.41 3.36
CA GLY A 134 -2.02 -12.09 2.97
C GLY A 134 -1.84 -11.81 1.48
N THR A 135 -0.66 -12.05 0.92
CA THR A 135 -0.42 -11.90 -0.53
C THR A 135 -1.32 -12.84 -1.34
N ILE A 136 -1.50 -14.07 -0.87
CA ILE A 136 -2.43 -15.03 -1.49
C ILE A 136 -3.88 -14.51 -1.41
N GLY A 137 -4.29 -13.89 -0.30
CA GLY A 137 -5.60 -13.25 -0.13
C GLY A 137 -5.82 -12.11 -1.13
N TRP A 138 -4.81 -11.25 -1.30
CA TRP A 138 -4.85 -10.18 -2.30
C TRP A 138 -4.98 -10.72 -3.73
N ILE A 139 -4.19 -11.74 -4.09
CA ILE A 139 -4.28 -12.40 -5.40
C ILE A 139 -5.68 -13.01 -5.58
N ALA A 140 -6.18 -13.72 -4.56
CA ALA A 140 -7.49 -14.34 -4.61
C ALA A 140 -8.62 -13.32 -4.83
N SER A 141 -8.53 -12.12 -4.22
CA SER A 141 -9.51 -11.05 -4.43
C SER A 141 -9.49 -10.52 -5.87
N GLY A 142 -8.28 -10.31 -6.45
CA GLY A 142 -8.14 -9.89 -7.84
C GLY A 142 -8.67 -10.93 -8.83
N LEU A 143 -8.42 -12.22 -8.58
CA LEU A 143 -8.98 -13.32 -9.38
C LEU A 143 -10.50 -13.42 -9.22
N ALA A 144 -11.01 -13.26 -7.99
CA ALA A 144 -12.43 -13.30 -7.70
C ALA A 144 -13.20 -12.16 -8.36
N CYS A 145 -12.64 -10.95 -8.39
CA CYS A 145 -13.26 -9.79 -9.05
C CYS A 145 -13.03 -9.77 -10.56
N GLY A 146 -11.85 -10.22 -11.04
CA GLY A 146 -11.46 -10.08 -12.44
C GLY A 146 -11.84 -11.27 -13.33
N PHE A 147 -11.67 -12.51 -12.88
CA PHE A 147 -11.88 -13.69 -13.74
C PHE A 147 -13.08 -14.53 -13.35
N LEU A 148 -13.33 -14.76 -12.06
CA LEU A 148 -14.37 -15.68 -11.60
C LEU A 148 -15.77 -15.36 -12.15
N PRO A 149 -16.24 -14.09 -12.19
CA PRO A 149 -17.56 -13.78 -12.73
C PRO A 149 -17.71 -14.24 -14.18
N GLN A 150 -16.71 -14.01 -15.01
CA GLN A 150 -16.76 -14.40 -16.42
C GLN A 150 -16.65 -15.91 -16.63
N MET A 151 -15.85 -16.62 -15.82
CA MET A 151 -15.80 -18.09 -15.82
C MET A 151 -17.16 -18.70 -15.48
N LEU A 152 -17.97 -17.99 -14.69
CA LEU A 152 -19.33 -18.39 -14.33
C LEU A 152 -20.40 -17.86 -15.31
N GLY A 153 -20.00 -17.22 -16.42
CA GLY A 153 -20.91 -16.71 -17.43
C GLY A 153 -21.52 -15.33 -17.11
N TYR A 154 -21.00 -14.63 -16.09
CA TYR A 154 -21.45 -13.28 -15.74
C TYR A 154 -20.59 -12.22 -16.43
N ASN A 155 -21.08 -10.99 -16.48
CA ASN A 155 -20.33 -9.83 -16.95
C ASN A 155 -19.22 -9.46 -15.95
N ASP A 156 -18.26 -8.63 -16.42
CA ASP A 156 -17.24 -8.05 -15.54
C ASP A 156 -17.89 -7.21 -14.45
N ILE A 157 -17.60 -7.57 -13.20
CA ILE A 157 -18.13 -6.89 -12.00
C ILE A 157 -17.25 -5.73 -11.53
N SER A 158 -16.02 -5.61 -12.07
CA SER A 158 -15.06 -4.57 -11.64
C SER A 158 -15.62 -3.15 -11.78
N PRO A 159 -16.38 -2.79 -12.85
CA PRO A 159 -16.97 -1.45 -12.97
C PRO A 159 -18.36 -1.34 -12.29
N THR A 160 -18.61 -2.13 -11.25
CA THR A 160 -19.86 -2.11 -10.45
C THR A 160 -19.54 -1.92 -8.98
N ASN A 161 -20.57 -1.78 -8.14
CA ASN A 161 -20.42 -1.73 -6.69
C ASN A 161 -20.23 -3.12 -6.04
N ILE A 162 -20.30 -4.21 -6.81
CA ILE A 162 -20.18 -5.58 -6.29
C ILE A 162 -18.86 -5.82 -5.55
N PRO A 163 -17.67 -5.35 -6.04
CA PRO A 163 -16.42 -5.45 -5.30
C PRO A 163 -16.48 -4.86 -3.88
N LEU A 164 -17.20 -3.73 -3.69
CA LEU A 164 -17.39 -3.13 -2.38
C LEU A 164 -18.31 -3.97 -1.50
N LEU A 165 -19.35 -4.59 -2.08
CA LEU A 165 -20.25 -5.52 -1.35
C LEU A 165 -19.52 -6.81 -0.95
N ILE A 166 -18.62 -7.32 -1.80
CA ILE A 166 -17.72 -8.45 -1.46
C ILE A 166 -16.82 -8.04 -0.27
N THR A 167 -16.28 -6.83 -0.30
CA THR A 167 -15.49 -6.27 0.80
C THR A 167 -16.30 -6.21 2.09
N ALA A 168 -17.52 -5.69 2.04
CA ALA A 168 -18.42 -5.62 3.20
C ALA A 168 -18.72 -7.03 3.79
N ALA A 169 -19.07 -7.98 2.93
CA ALA A 169 -19.31 -9.36 3.34
C ALA A 169 -18.07 -10.03 3.94
N SER A 170 -16.90 -9.83 3.33
CA SER A 170 -15.63 -10.39 3.81
C SER A 170 -15.20 -9.74 5.12
N SER A 171 -15.45 -8.44 5.31
CA SER A 171 -15.23 -7.75 6.59
C SER A 171 -16.13 -8.32 7.69
N ALA A 172 -17.42 -8.53 7.41
CA ALA A 172 -18.32 -9.19 8.35
C ALA A 172 -17.87 -10.63 8.69
N LEU A 173 -17.42 -11.39 7.69
CA LEU A 173 -16.85 -12.73 7.88
C LEU A 173 -15.65 -12.71 8.82
N LEU A 174 -14.70 -11.77 8.60
CA LEU A 174 -13.54 -11.64 9.48
C LEU A 174 -13.94 -11.17 10.88
N GLY A 175 -14.94 -10.29 10.99
CA GLY A 175 -15.52 -9.88 12.27
C GLY A 175 -16.06 -11.05 13.09
N VAL A 176 -16.84 -11.95 12.47
CA VAL A 176 -17.29 -13.20 13.09
C VAL A 176 -16.13 -14.11 13.42
N PHE A 177 -15.20 -14.29 12.49
CA PHE A 177 -14.05 -15.17 12.68
C PHE A 177 -13.10 -14.69 13.79
N ALA A 178 -13.04 -13.40 14.05
CA ALA A 178 -12.20 -12.82 15.10
C ALA A 178 -12.53 -13.40 16.50
N PHE A 179 -13.77 -13.82 16.77
CA PHE A 179 -14.14 -14.53 18.00
C PHE A 179 -13.55 -15.94 18.10
N CYS A 180 -13.09 -16.51 16.99
CA CYS A 180 -12.41 -17.80 16.96
C CYS A 180 -10.89 -17.70 17.18
N LEU A 181 -10.34 -16.48 17.11
CA LEU A 181 -8.90 -16.23 17.28
C LEU A 181 -8.48 -16.47 18.76
N PRO A 182 -7.19 -16.76 18.99
CA PRO A 182 -6.69 -16.88 20.35
C PRO A 182 -6.80 -15.55 21.11
N ASP A 183 -7.04 -15.63 22.42
CA ASP A 183 -7.13 -14.44 23.26
C ASP A 183 -5.77 -13.72 23.30
N THR A 184 -5.80 -12.44 22.99
CA THR A 184 -4.59 -11.59 22.90
C THR A 184 -4.84 -10.34 23.75
N PRO A 185 -4.62 -10.44 25.10
CA PRO A 185 -4.88 -9.35 26.01
C PRO A 185 -3.93 -8.18 25.80
N PRO A 186 -4.30 -6.96 26.26
CA PRO A 186 -3.45 -5.78 26.15
C PRO A 186 -2.11 -5.98 26.88
N LYS A 187 -1.02 -5.50 26.26
CA LYS A 187 0.35 -5.70 26.76
C LYS A 187 0.89 -4.55 27.61
N SER A 188 0.22 -3.39 27.63
CA SER A 188 0.75 -2.17 28.23
C SER A 188 -0.29 -1.46 29.10
N THR A 189 0.14 -1.02 30.31
CA THR A 189 -0.68 -0.23 31.22
C THR A 189 -0.33 1.27 31.22
N GLY A 190 0.71 1.69 30.49
CA GLY A 190 1.21 3.07 30.46
C GLY A 190 0.67 3.94 29.33
N LYS A 191 0.68 5.28 29.51
CA LYS A 191 0.44 6.23 28.42
C LYS A 191 1.64 6.21 27.47
N LYS A 192 1.43 5.83 26.20
CA LYS A 192 2.44 6.04 25.17
C LYS A 192 2.33 7.46 24.65
N ASP A 193 3.44 8.15 24.50
CA ASP A 193 3.47 9.46 23.84
C ASP A 193 3.09 9.31 22.37
N ILE A 194 2.27 10.22 21.87
CA ILE A 194 1.88 10.26 20.45
C ILE A 194 3.11 10.36 19.54
N LYS A 195 4.16 11.07 19.98
CA LYS A 195 5.41 11.18 19.23
C LYS A 195 6.05 9.81 19.01
N VAL A 196 6.11 8.99 20.06
CA VAL A 196 6.66 7.61 20.01
C VAL A 196 5.79 6.73 19.10
N MET A 197 4.46 6.88 19.18
CA MET A 197 3.53 6.08 18.35
C MET A 197 3.63 6.41 16.86
N LEU A 198 3.93 7.67 16.51
CA LEU A 198 4.17 8.12 15.15
C LEU A 198 5.63 7.91 14.69
N GLY A 199 6.49 7.39 15.54
CA GLY A 199 7.91 7.20 15.23
C GLY A 199 8.71 8.51 15.11
N LEU A 200 8.20 9.64 15.67
CA LEU A 200 8.83 10.95 15.50
C LEU A 200 10.18 11.06 16.21
N ASP A 201 10.46 10.21 17.17
CA ASP A 201 11.78 10.13 17.80
C ASP A 201 12.88 9.78 16.79
N ALA A 202 12.53 9.04 15.74
CA ALA A 202 13.45 8.71 14.64
C ALA A 202 13.76 9.89 13.69
N LEU A 203 13.13 11.06 13.84
CA LEU A 203 13.48 12.25 13.05
C LEU A 203 14.95 12.66 13.20
N VAL A 204 15.58 12.30 14.33
CA VAL A 204 17.01 12.53 14.55
C VAL A 204 17.88 11.84 13.49
N LEU A 205 17.43 10.72 12.89
CA LEU A 205 18.14 10.03 11.80
C LEU A 205 18.30 10.90 10.55
N LEU A 206 17.42 11.89 10.35
CA LEU A 206 17.50 12.83 9.23
C LEU A 206 18.71 13.79 9.32
N ARG A 207 19.43 13.82 10.44
CA ARG A 207 20.71 14.54 10.57
C ARG A 207 21.83 13.86 9.75
N ASP A 208 21.72 12.54 9.52
CA ASP A 208 22.61 11.86 8.58
C ASP A 208 22.21 12.20 7.14
N LYS A 209 23.16 12.79 6.38
CA LYS A 209 22.92 13.25 5.01
C LYS A 209 22.48 12.13 4.07
N ASN A 210 23.02 10.91 4.22
CA ASN A 210 22.63 9.79 3.37
C ASN A 210 21.23 9.31 3.69
N PHE A 211 20.90 9.23 5.00
CA PHE A 211 19.55 8.87 5.42
C PHE A 211 18.53 9.94 4.96
N LEU A 212 18.86 11.22 5.04
CA LEU A 212 18.02 12.32 4.56
C LEU A 212 17.76 12.20 3.05
N VAL A 213 18.80 11.95 2.24
CA VAL A 213 18.65 11.75 0.78
C VAL A 213 17.76 10.55 0.49
N PHE A 214 18.02 9.42 1.15
CA PHE A 214 17.19 8.22 1.02
C PHE A 214 15.74 8.52 1.39
N PHE A 215 15.50 9.14 2.53
CA PHE A 215 14.16 9.46 3.04
C PHE A 215 13.40 10.38 2.08
N PHE A 216 14.05 11.42 1.58
CA PHE A 216 13.46 12.36 0.64
C PHE A 216 13.15 11.71 -0.71
N CYS A 217 14.07 10.91 -1.26
CA CYS A 217 13.82 10.15 -2.48
C CYS A 217 12.67 9.15 -2.31
N SER A 218 12.55 8.50 -1.15
CA SER A 218 11.45 7.58 -0.84
C SER A 218 10.11 8.31 -0.77
N PHE A 219 10.09 9.47 -0.14
CA PHE A 219 8.90 10.35 -0.11
C PHE A 219 8.46 10.75 -1.52
N LEU A 220 9.39 11.23 -2.34
CA LEU A 220 9.09 11.63 -3.71
C LEU A 220 8.63 10.45 -4.57
N PHE A 221 9.23 9.26 -4.40
CA PHE A 221 8.85 8.07 -5.17
C PHE A 221 7.47 7.53 -4.80
N ALA A 222 7.01 7.74 -3.57
CA ALA A 222 5.66 7.36 -3.17
C ALA A 222 4.56 8.06 -4.00
N MET A 223 4.83 9.27 -4.53
CA MET A 223 3.86 10.00 -5.35
C MET A 223 3.59 9.33 -6.70
N PRO A 224 4.59 9.08 -7.58
CA PRO A 224 4.32 8.38 -8.82
C PRO A 224 3.85 6.93 -8.59
N LEU A 225 4.25 6.26 -7.52
CA LEU A 225 3.69 4.96 -7.18
C LEU A 225 2.19 5.04 -6.90
N ALA A 226 1.72 6.10 -6.24
CA ALA A 226 0.29 6.34 -6.02
C ALA A 226 -0.47 6.49 -7.34
N PHE A 227 0.14 7.05 -8.39
CA PHE A 227 -0.46 7.11 -9.73
C PHE A 227 -0.77 5.72 -10.28
N TYR A 228 0.14 4.77 -10.10
CA TYR A 228 -0.12 3.39 -10.50
C TYR A 228 -1.34 2.81 -9.78
N TYR A 229 -1.43 3.00 -8.48
CA TYR A 229 -2.54 2.44 -7.71
C TYR A 229 -3.90 3.01 -8.08
N ILE A 230 -3.98 4.30 -8.44
CA ILE A 230 -5.23 4.91 -8.90
C ILE A 230 -5.56 4.49 -10.34
N PHE A 231 -4.57 4.61 -11.24
CA PHE A 231 -4.86 4.72 -12.68
C PHE A 231 -4.63 3.43 -13.46
N ALA A 232 -3.79 2.49 -12.97
CA ALA A 232 -3.39 1.35 -13.79
C ALA A 232 -4.57 0.50 -14.24
N ASN A 233 -5.53 0.21 -13.37
CA ASN A 233 -6.69 -0.60 -13.72
C ASN A 233 -7.60 0.11 -14.76
N GLY A 234 -7.85 1.39 -14.53
CA GLY A 234 -8.62 2.22 -15.48
C GLY A 234 -7.95 2.32 -16.84
N TYR A 235 -6.64 2.61 -16.84
CA TYR A 235 -5.83 2.64 -18.06
C TYR A 235 -5.89 1.33 -18.83
N LEU A 236 -5.55 0.21 -18.18
CA LEU A 236 -5.54 -1.10 -18.84
C LEU A 236 -6.90 -1.46 -19.45
N THR A 237 -7.98 -1.12 -18.74
CA THR A 237 -9.35 -1.35 -19.24
C THR A 237 -9.67 -0.45 -20.43
N GLU A 238 -9.33 0.84 -20.36
CA GLU A 238 -9.67 1.81 -21.40
C GLU A 238 -8.87 1.59 -22.69
N VAL A 239 -7.61 1.11 -22.59
CA VAL A 239 -6.82 0.72 -23.78
C VAL A 239 -7.19 -0.67 -24.32
N GLY A 240 -8.25 -1.31 -23.79
CA GLY A 240 -8.85 -2.52 -24.36
C GLY A 240 -8.38 -3.84 -23.73
N MET A 241 -7.66 -3.83 -22.60
CA MET A 241 -7.32 -5.07 -21.90
C MET A 241 -8.55 -5.64 -21.18
N LYS A 242 -9.07 -6.76 -21.69
CA LYS A 242 -10.15 -7.48 -21.00
C LYS A 242 -9.66 -8.05 -19.67
N ASN A 243 -10.51 -8.02 -18.64
CA ASN A 243 -10.22 -8.55 -17.29
C ASN A 243 -8.97 -7.93 -16.67
N ALA A 244 -8.73 -6.64 -16.85
CA ALA A 244 -7.56 -5.94 -16.35
C ALA A 244 -7.34 -6.18 -14.84
N THR A 245 -8.40 -6.14 -14.02
CA THR A 245 -8.36 -6.44 -12.58
C THR A 245 -7.75 -7.82 -12.29
N GLY A 246 -8.12 -8.83 -13.04
CA GLY A 246 -7.56 -10.18 -12.91
C GLY A 246 -6.10 -10.24 -13.37
N TRP A 247 -5.76 -9.66 -14.51
CA TRP A 247 -4.38 -9.66 -15.03
C TRP A 247 -3.41 -8.89 -14.16
N MET A 248 -3.85 -7.87 -13.44
CA MET A 248 -3.00 -7.14 -12.50
C MET A 248 -2.46 -8.02 -11.37
N THR A 249 -3.08 -9.18 -11.07
CA THR A 249 -2.55 -10.15 -10.08
C THR A 249 -1.19 -10.73 -10.48
N LEU A 250 -0.82 -10.71 -11.77
CA LEU A 250 0.52 -11.11 -12.22
C LEU A 250 1.61 -10.24 -11.58
N GLY A 251 1.31 -8.99 -11.24
CA GLY A 251 2.21 -8.12 -10.50
C GLY A 251 2.55 -8.69 -9.11
N GLN A 252 1.56 -9.25 -8.40
CA GLN A 252 1.76 -9.86 -7.09
C GLN A 252 2.46 -11.22 -7.18
N PHE A 253 2.21 -12.01 -8.22
CA PHE A 253 3.02 -13.20 -8.47
C PHE A 253 4.49 -12.84 -8.71
N SER A 254 4.75 -11.81 -9.50
CA SER A 254 6.09 -11.27 -9.72
C SER A 254 6.74 -10.80 -8.40
N GLU A 255 5.98 -10.11 -7.53
CA GLU A 255 6.43 -9.69 -6.20
C GLU A 255 6.89 -10.87 -5.35
N ILE A 256 6.11 -11.96 -5.28
CA ILE A 256 6.53 -13.17 -4.54
C ILE A 256 7.87 -13.70 -5.08
N PHE A 257 8.03 -13.76 -6.39
CA PHE A 257 9.25 -14.25 -7.01
C PHE A 257 10.46 -13.37 -6.68
N PHE A 258 10.35 -12.05 -6.88
CA PHE A 258 11.46 -11.12 -6.66
C PHE A 258 11.76 -10.89 -5.18
N MET A 259 10.78 -11.00 -4.29
CA MET A 259 11.00 -11.01 -2.85
C MET A 259 11.86 -12.19 -2.42
N LEU A 260 11.64 -13.40 -2.96
CA LEU A 260 12.48 -14.57 -2.71
C LEU A 260 13.89 -14.42 -3.31
N ALA A 261 14.02 -13.75 -4.43
CA ALA A 261 15.30 -13.49 -5.08
C ALA A 261 16.09 -12.32 -4.46
N LEU A 262 15.44 -11.45 -3.70
CA LEU A 262 16.00 -10.21 -3.14
C LEU A 262 17.30 -10.41 -2.34
N PRO A 263 17.45 -11.45 -1.48
CA PRO A 263 18.69 -11.69 -0.75
C PRO A 263 19.89 -11.95 -1.67
N PHE A 264 19.68 -12.61 -2.81
CA PHE A 264 20.73 -12.80 -3.82
C PHE A 264 21.18 -11.47 -4.42
N PHE A 265 20.22 -10.62 -4.81
CA PHE A 265 20.53 -9.31 -5.41
C PHE A 265 21.19 -8.37 -4.41
N THR A 266 20.71 -8.29 -3.18
CA THR A 266 21.30 -7.43 -2.14
C THR A 266 22.70 -7.85 -1.76
N LYS A 267 22.97 -9.17 -1.67
CA LYS A 267 24.31 -9.71 -1.40
C LYS A 267 25.27 -9.45 -2.57
N ARG A 268 24.79 -9.57 -3.83
CA ARG A 268 25.64 -9.44 -5.03
C ARG A 268 25.93 -8.02 -5.42
N PHE A 269 24.96 -7.10 -5.29
CA PHE A 269 25.04 -5.75 -5.82
C PHE A 269 25.08 -4.66 -4.75
N GLY A 270 24.75 -4.97 -3.50
CA GLY A 270 24.60 -3.99 -2.41
C GLY A 270 23.25 -3.26 -2.44
N ILE A 271 22.92 -2.62 -1.32
CA ILE A 271 21.62 -1.96 -1.10
C ILE A 271 21.41 -0.79 -2.08
N LYS A 272 22.42 0.06 -2.29
CA LYS A 272 22.33 1.22 -3.19
C LYS A 272 21.91 0.81 -4.60
N LYS A 273 22.58 -0.19 -5.18
CA LYS A 273 22.30 -0.62 -6.57
C LYS A 273 20.94 -1.30 -6.68
N VAL A 274 20.51 -2.04 -5.67
CA VAL A 274 19.18 -2.68 -5.65
C VAL A 274 18.08 -1.63 -5.57
N LEU A 275 18.18 -0.64 -4.67
CA LEU A 275 17.25 0.50 -4.62
C LEU A 275 17.19 1.26 -5.95
N PHE A 276 18.33 1.52 -6.56
CA PHE A 276 18.41 2.20 -7.86
C PHE A 276 17.76 1.36 -8.98
N LEU A 277 18.00 0.04 -9.00
CA LEU A 277 17.35 -0.87 -9.95
C LEU A 277 15.83 -0.85 -9.79
N GLY A 278 15.32 -0.79 -8.56
CA GLY A 278 13.89 -0.62 -8.29
C GLY A 278 13.31 0.64 -8.93
N LEU A 279 14.00 1.80 -8.76
CA LEU A 279 13.59 3.07 -9.37
C LEU A 279 13.63 3.01 -10.90
N ILE A 280 14.73 2.52 -11.49
CA ILE A 280 14.86 2.43 -12.96
C ILE A 280 13.81 1.48 -13.54
N THR A 281 13.58 0.34 -12.89
CA THR A 281 12.53 -0.61 -13.32
C THR A 281 11.14 0.02 -13.27
N ALA A 282 10.86 0.85 -12.25
CA ALA A 282 9.60 1.59 -12.17
C ALA A 282 9.45 2.61 -13.30
N ALA A 283 10.52 3.31 -13.68
CA ALA A 283 10.51 4.23 -14.83
C ALA A 283 10.30 3.49 -16.16
N ILE A 284 11.01 2.36 -16.38
CA ILE A 284 10.85 1.51 -17.57
C ILE A 284 9.43 0.95 -17.65
N ARG A 285 8.88 0.50 -16.54
CA ARG A 285 7.51 0.01 -16.43
C ARG A 285 6.48 1.04 -16.92
N TYR A 286 6.64 2.30 -16.53
CA TYR A 286 5.76 3.38 -17.00
C TYR A 286 6.01 3.67 -18.49
N GLY A 287 7.25 3.56 -18.96
CA GLY A 287 7.56 3.60 -20.39
C GLY A 287 6.82 2.52 -21.18
N PHE A 288 6.69 1.29 -20.63
CA PHE A 288 5.88 0.25 -21.27
C PHE A 288 4.39 0.62 -21.32
N PHE A 289 3.87 1.32 -20.34
CA PHE A 289 2.49 1.81 -20.36
C PHE A 289 2.30 3.00 -21.32
N VAL A 290 3.34 3.79 -21.60
CA VAL A 290 3.26 4.86 -22.63
C VAL A 290 2.98 4.28 -24.03
N TYR A 291 3.61 3.15 -24.36
CA TYR A 291 3.55 2.51 -25.67
C TYR A 291 2.63 1.27 -25.69
N GLY A 292 2.07 0.88 -24.55
CA GLY A 292 1.19 -0.28 -24.43
C GLY A 292 -0.22 0.02 -24.95
N GLY A 293 -0.87 -0.98 -25.53
CA GLY A 293 -2.23 -0.88 -26.07
C GLY A 293 -2.73 -2.24 -26.51
N ALA A 294 -3.98 -2.32 -26.98
CA ALA A 294 -4.60 -3.57 -27.44
C ALA A 294 -4.59 -3.72 -28.98
N GLU A 295 -3.97 -2.81 -29.71
CA GLU A 295 -4.04 -2.78 -31.19
C GLU A 295 -3.19 -3.87 -31.83
N THR A 296 -2.04 -4.20 -31.23
CA THR A 296 -1.12 -5.22 -31.76
C THR A 296 -0.65 -6.17 -30.68
N TYR A 297 -0.18 -7.35 -31.07
CA TYR A 297 0.43 -8.29 -30.12
C TYR A 297 1.64 -7.68 -29.38
N PHE A 298 2.41 -6.83 -30.05
CA PHE A 298 3.58 -6.17 -29.46
C PHE A 298 3.16 -5.17 -28.39
N THR A 299 2.24 -4.23 -28.70
CA THR A 299 1.76 -3.24 -27.73
C THR A 299 1.03 -3.90 -26.56
N TYR A 300 0.31 -5.00 -26.83
CA TYR A 300 -0.33 -5.80 -25.79
C TYR A 300 0.67 -6.49 -24.86
N ALA A 301 1.78 -7.02 -25.40
CA ALA A 301 2.86 -7.59 -24.60
C ALA A 301 3.52 -6.55 -23.67
N LEU A 302 3.62 -5.28 -24.11
CA LEU A 302 4.14 -4.19 -23.27
C LEU A 302 3.27 -3.97 -22.02
N LEU A 303 1.93 -4.11 -22.12
CA LEU A 303 1.04 -4.04 -20.95
C LEU A 303 1.37 -5.12 -19.93
N PHE A 304 1.57 -6.38 -20.38
CA PHE A 304 1.96 -7.48 -19.47
C PHE A 304 3.33 -7.26 -18.86
N LEU A 305 4.32 -6.80 -19.63
CA LEU A 305 5.64 -6.46 -19.10
C LEU A 305 5.54 -5.35 -18.05
N GLY A 306 4.72 -4.31 -18.31
CA GLY A 306 4.44 -3.26 -17.34
C GLY A 306 3.80 -3.78 -16.05
N ILE A 307 2.92 -4.78 -16.13
CA ILE A 307 2.33 -5.45 -14.95
C ILE A 307 3.39 -6.28 -14.22
N LEU A 308 4.15 -7.14 -14.94
CA LEU A 308 5.14 -8.03 -14.35
C LEU A 308 6.30 -7.30 -13.67
N LEU A 309 6.73 -6.16 -14.19
CA LEU A 309 7.78 -5.34 -13.55
C LEU A 309 7.35 -4.73 -12.21
N HIS A 310 6.08 -4.90 -11.80
CA HIS A 310 5.63 -4.45 -10.48
C HIS A 310 6.45 -5.05 -9.35
N GLY A 311 6.66 -6.37 -9.36
CA GLY A 311 7.41 -7.06 -8.32
C GLY A 311 8.83 -6.52 -8.19
N VAL A 312 9.57 -6.42 -9.31
CA VAL A 312 10.93 -5.86 -9.28
C VAL A 312 10.93 -4.44 -8.72
N SER A 313 10.07 -3.57 -9.24
CA SER A 313 10.06 -2.16 -8.85
C SER A 313 9.67 -1.98 -7.38
N TYR A 314 8.74 -2.79 -6.88
CA TYR A 314 8.26 -2.72 -5.51
C TYR A 314 9.26 -3.32 -4.53
N ASP A 315 9.70 -4.55 -4.75
CA ASP A 315 10.58 -5.26 -3.81
C ASP A 315 11.97 -4.65 -3.76
N PHE A 316 12.53 -4.32 -4.93
CA PHE A 316 13.88 -3.76 -4.98
C PHE A 316 13.94 -2.35 -4.41
N TYR A 317 12.81 -1.63 -4.37
CA TYR A 317 12.79 -0.34 -3.70
C TYR A 317 12.23 -0.45 -2.27
N TYR A 318 10.94 -0.78 -2.10
CA TYR A 318 10.30 -0.68 -0.78
C TYR A 318 10.76 -1.74 0.22
N VAL A 319 10.87 -3.00 -0.19
CA VAL A 319 11.36 -4.04 0.75
C VAL A 319 12.82 -3.77 1.10
N THR A 320 13.64 -3.38 0.12
CA THR A 320 15.04 -2.99 0.37
C THR A 320 15.13 -1.71 1.21
N ALA A 321 14.21 -0.76 1.06
CA ALA A 321 14.13 0.45 1.88
C ALA A 321 13.92 0.11 3.35
N TYR A 322 13.01 -0.81 3.67
CA TYR A 322 12.80 -1.28 5.04
C TYR A 322 14.05 -1.97 5.60
N ILE A 323 14.74 -2.80 4.79
CA ILE A 323 16.02 -3.43 5.18
C ILE A 323 17.09 -2.38 5.44
N TYR A 324 17.17 -1.33 4.60
CA TYR A 324 18.12 -0.24 4.78
C TYR A 324 17.87 0.53 6.09
N VAL A 325 16.61 0.87 6.37
CA VAL A 325 16.22 1.57 7.59
C VAL A 325 16.59 0.74 8.83
N ASP A 326 16.30 -0.57 8.82
CA ASP A 326 16.62 -1.46 9.93
C ASP A 326 18.13 -1.55 10.21
N LYS A 327 18.94 -1.60 9.14
CA LYS A 327 20.41 -1.62 9.26
C LYS A 327 21.01 -0.29 9.73
N LYS A 328 20.36 0.82 9.41
CA LYS A 328 20.89 2.17 9.71
C LYS A 328 20.46 2.68 11.07
N ALA A 329 19.26 2.34 11.51
CA ALA A 329 18.74 2.79 12.78
C ALA A 329 19.40 2.02 13.95
N PRO A 330 19.82 2.72 15.03
CA PRO A 330 20.21 2.08 16.28
C PRO A 330 19.15 1.10 16.78
N VAL A 331 19.56 0.00 17.41
CA VAL A 331 18.67 -1.11 17.81
C VAL A 331 17.43 -0.63 18.54
N HIS A 332 17.58 0.31 19.50
CA HIS A 332 16.48 0.86 20.30
C HIS A 332 15.51 1.75 19.50
N MET A 333 15.89 2.23 18.30
CA MET A 333 15.10 3.12 17.45
C MET A 333 14.53 2.44 16.18
N ARG A 334 14.86 1.17 15.91
CA ARG A 334 14.46 0.49 14.67
C ARG A 334 12.96 0.54 14.42
N THR A 335 12.16 0.25 15.44
CA THR A 335 10.69 0.31 15.31
C THR A 335 10.19 1.72 14.98
N ALA A 336 10.73 2.75 15.64
CA ALA A 336 10.38 4.15 15.38
C ALA A 336 10.81 4.57 13.95
N ALA A 337 11.99 4.15 13.50
CA ALA A 337 12.48 4.43 12.15
C ALA A 337 11.63 3.76 11.06
N GLN A 338 11.19 2.51 11.28
CA GLN A 338 10.24 1.81 10.40
C GLN A 338 8.88 2.54 10.36
N GLY A 339 8.39 3.00 11.51
CA GLY A 339 7.17 3.81 11.61
C GLY A 339 7.30 5.13 10.84
N LEU A 340 8.44 5.82 10.99
CA LEU A 340 8.71 7.09 10.32
C LEU A 340 8.73 6.95 8.79
N ILE A 341 9.42 5.94 8.22
CA ILE A 341 9.44 5.74 6.77
C ILE A 341 8.06 5.32 6.23
N THR A 342 7.31 4.52 6.99
CA THR A 342 5.93 4.16 6.64
C THR A 342 5.01 5.38 6.63
N LEU A 343 5.08 6.22 7.66
CA LEU A 343 4.34 7.47 7.74
C LEU A 343 4.69 8.41 6.58
N CYS A 344 5.98 8.50 6.24
CA CYS A 344 6.48 9.31 5.13
C CYS A 344 5.95 8.82 3.79
N CYS A 345 6.10 7.53 3.47
CA CYS A 345 5.76 6.99 2.16
C CYS A 345 4.26 6.68 2.01
N GLN A 346 3.70 5.86 2.90
CA GLN A 346 2.31 5.41 2.80
C GLN A 346 1.31 6.44 3.35
N GLY A 347 1.75 7.30 4.28
CA GLY A 347 0.97 8.43 4.75
C GLY A 347 1.09 9.63 3.80
N PHE A 348 2.04 10.50 4.07
CA PHE A 348 2.14 11.81 3.39
C PHE A 348 2.47 11.70 1.91
N GLY A 349 3.41 10.82 1.51
CA GLY A 349 3.80 10.65 0.12
C GLY A 349 2.65 10.14 -0.76
N SER A 350 1.96 9.09 -0.29
CA SER A 350 0.78 8.57 -0.99
C SER A 350 -0.38 9.55 -0.99
N LEU A 351 -0.64 10.27 0.11
CA LEU A 351 -1.68 11.32 0.19
C LEU A 351 -1.46 12.39 -0.88
N LEU A 352 -0.24 12.92 -0.97
CA LEU A 352 0.09 13.90 -2.00
C LEU A 352 0.02 13.30 -3.39
N GLY A 353 0.49 12.06 -3.59
CA GLY A 353 0.43 11.36 -4.87
C GLY A 353 -1.01 11.16 -5.35
N TYR A 354 -1.89 10.69 -4.48
CA TYR A 354 -3.31 10.51 -4.81
C TYR A 354 -3.99 11.84 -5.17
N ARG A 355 -3.69 12.90 -4.40
CA ARG A 355 -4.27 14.22 -4.67
C ARG A 355 -3.72 14.85 -5.95
N LEU A 356 -2.40 14.89 -6.10
CA LEU A 356 -1.77 15.44 -7.30
C LEU A 356 -2.17 14.66 -8.55
N GLY A 357 -2.14 13.32 -8.48
CA GLY A 357 -2.53 12.45 -9.58
C GLY A 357 -3.97 12.74 -10.03
N GLY A 358 -4.93 12.78 -9.10
CA GLY A 358 -6.32 13.08 -9.40
C GLY A 358 -6.52 14.46 -10.06
N VAL A 359 -5.90 15.52 -9.48
CA VAL A 359 -5.98 16.88 -10.04
C VAL A 359 -5.32 16.99 -11.41
N MET A 360 -4.15 16.37 -11.58
CA MET A 360 -3.45 16.39 -12.88
C MET A 360 -4.23 15.62 -13.95
N MET A 361 -4.79 14.46 -13.58
CA MET A 361 -5.61 13.68 -14.50
C MET A 361 -6.82 14.47 -14.99
N GLU A 362 -7.50 15.18 -14.08
CA GLU A 362 -8.66 16.00 -14.39
C GLU A 362 -8.32 17.25 -15.21
N LYS A 363 -7.24 17.97 -14.85
CA LYS A 363 -6.95 19.29 -15.42
C LYS A 363 -5.97 19.29 -16.59
N MET A 364 -5.08 18.29 -16.67
CA MET A 364 -3.99 18.26 -17.65
C MET A 364 -4.12 17.11 -18.64
N PHE A 365 -4.71 15.99 -18.23
CA PHE A 365 -4.75 14.77 -19.04
C PHE A 365 -6.15 14.32 -19.44
N ALA A 366 -7.22 14.96 -18.97
CA ALA A 366 -8.56 14.69 -19.46
C ALA A 366 -8.75 15.32 -20.84
N TYR A 367 -9.32 14.56 -21.77
CA TYR A 367 -9.76 15.11 -23.06
C TYR A 367 -11.15 15.78 -22.91
N PRO A 368 -11.38 16.95 -23.52
CA PRO A 368 -12.72 17.59 -23.55
C PRO A 368 -13.80 16.71 -24.19
N GLN A 369 -13.39 15.89 -25.17
CA GLN A 369 -14.18 14.82 -25.79
C GLN A 369 -13.26 13.62 -26.02
N PRO A 370 -13.78 12.38 -25.99
CA PRO A 370 -12.96 11.20 -26.22
C PRO A 370 -12.17 11.26 -27.52
N VAL A 371 -10.87 10.97 -27.45
CA VAL A 371 -9.96 10.92 -28.60
C VAL A 371 -9.58 9.46 -28.82
N ASN A 372 -9.86 8.91 -29.99
CA ASN A 372 -9.66 7.49 -30.31
C ASN A 372 -10.30 6.53 -29.27
N GLY A 373 -11.45 6.91 -28.71
CA GLY A 373 -12.14 6.13 -27.69
C GLY A 373 -11.60 6.28 -26.26
N LEU A 374 -10.53 7.08 -26.06
CA LEU A 374 -9.94 7.34 -24.77
C LEU A 374 -10.47 8.64 -24.16
N THR A 375 -10.84 8.61 -22.89
CA THR A 375 -11.26 9.79 -22.11
C THR A 375 -10.08 10.58 -21.55
N PHE A 376 -8.92 9.93 -21.43
CA PHE A 376 -7.72 10.52 -20.84
C PHE A 376 -6.48 10.34 -21.74
N ASN A 377 -5.57 11.30 -21.68
CA ASN A 377 -4.23 11.20 -22.28
C ASN A 377 -3.33 10.32 -21.38
N TRP A 378 -3.53 9.02 -21.44
CA TRP A 378 -2.78 8.05 -20.66
C TRP A 378 -1.28 8.08 -20.95
N ALA A 379 -0.90 8.23 -22.24
CA ALA A 379 0.52 8.32 -22.62
C ALA A 379 1.19 9.53 -21.97
N GLY A 380 0.53 10.69 -21.92
CA GLY A 380 1.02 11.88 -21.23
C GLY A 380 1.19 11.64 -19.73
N MET A 381 0.20 11.00 -19.08
CA MET A 381 0.23 10.70 -17.66
C MET A 381 1.36 9.72 -17.28
N TRP A 382 1.52 8.63 -18.03
CA TRP A 382 2.60 7.67 -17.80
C TRP A 382 3.97 8.25 -18.12
N THR A 383 4.09 9.10 -19.17
CA THR A 383 5.33 9.83 -19.47
C THR A 383 5.72 10.75 -18.33
N PHE A 384 4.77 11.52 -17.79
CA PHE A 384 5.04 12.38 -16.63
C PHE A 384 5.54 11.57 -15.43
N GLY A 385 4.85 10.45 -15.11
CA GLY A 385 5.27 9.55 -14.03
C GLY A 385 6.66 8.95 -14.26
N ALA A 386 6.95 8.49 -15.49
CA ALA A 386 8.26 7.94 -15.85
C ALA A 386 9.40 8.96 -15.70
N VAL A 387 9.19 10.18 -16.19
CA VAL A 387 10.18 11.29 -16.06
C VAL A 387 10.38 11.65 -14.61
N MET A 388 9.32 11.74 -13.81
CA MET A 388 9.42 12.00 -12.38
C MET A 388 10.24 10.92 -11.67
N ILE A 389 10.00 9.64 -11.94
CA ILE A 389 10.77 8.53 -11.35
C ILE A 389 12.22 8.57 -11.82
N ALA A 390 12.47 8.83 -13.11
CA ALA A 390 13.84 8.95 -13.65
C ALA A 390 14.62 10.09 -13.00
N ALA A 391 13.99 11.24 -12.76
CA ALA A 391 14.59 12.35 -12.04
C ALA A 391 14.94 11.98 -10.58
N ILE A 392 14.03 11.27 -9.88
CA ILE A 392 14.28 10.75 -8.53
C ILE A 392 15.44 9.75 -8.54
N ALA A 393 15.49 8.85 -9.52
CA ALA A 393 16.59 7.89 -9.67
C ALA A 393 17.93 8.60 -9.90
N LEU A 394 17.95 9.66 -10.69
CA LEU A 394 19.14 10.47 -10.91
C LEU A 394 19.59 11.19 -9.63
N LEU A 395 18.68 11.84 -8.91
CA LEU A 395 18.96 12.46 -7.60
C LEU A 395 19.51 11.42 -6.62
N PHE A 396 18.87 10.26 -6.54
CA PHE A 396 19.32 9.16 -5.68
C PHE A 396 20.74 8.69 -6.04
N MET A 397 21.03 8.51 -7.34
CA MET A 397 22.33 8.04 -7.79
C MET A 397 23.45 9.04 -7.48
N ILE A 398 23.19 10.34 -7.64
CA ILE A 398 24.19 11.41 -7.42
C ILE A 398 24.45 11.62 -5.93
N PHE A 399 23.41 11.70 -5.13
CA PHE A 399 23.53 12.18 -3.74
C PHE A 399 23.56 11.06 -2.70
N PHE A 400 22.94 9.89 -2.96
CA PHE A 400 22.98 8.79 -2.02
C PHE A 400 24.31 8.05 -2.08
N ARG A 401 24.94 7.88 -0.92
CA ARG A 401 26.19 7.12 -0.76
C ARG A 401 25.94 5.95 0.19
N GLU A 402 26.21 4.74 -0.26
CA GLU A 402 26.12 3.57 0.60
C GLU A 402 27.23 3.64 1.67
N SER A 403 26.85 3.43 2.91
CA SER A 403 27.76 3.30 4.05
C SER A 403 27.28 2.14 4.90
N ASP A 404 28.18 1.22 5.23
CA ASP A 404 27.85 0.03 6.07
C ASP A 404 27.76 0.37 7.57
N LYS A 405 28.11 1.60 7.95
CA LYS A 405 28.10 2.02 9.36
C LYS A 405 26.68 2.34 9.81
N GLU A 406 26.29 1.84 10.98
CA GLU A 406 25.13 2.36 11.71
C GLU A 406 25.33 3.85 11.96
N ILE A 407 24.22 4.58 12.15
CA ILE A 407 24.27 5.97 12.57
C ILE A 407 24.60 5.97 14.07
N THR A 408 25.89 5.88 14.40
CA THR A 408 26.40 5.73 15.78
C THR A 408 26.50 7.04 16.57
N ALA A 409 26.24 8.19 15.95
CA ALA A 409 26.42 9.50 16.56
C ALA A 409 25.09 10.14 17.02
N ILE A 410 24.19 9.35 17.57
CA ILE A 410 23.03 9.90 18.26
C ILE A 410 23.35 9.80 19.75
N ASP A 411 23.92 10.91 20.28
CA ASP A 411 24.10 11.07 21.72
C ASP A 411 22.71 11.15 22.40
N ASP A 412 22.57 10.60 23.61
CA ASP A 412 21.34 10.70 24.38
C ASP A 412 20.83 12.14 24.57
N ARG A 413 21.73 13.12 24.47
CA ARG A 413 21.39 14.55 24.41
C ARG A 413 20.56 14.94 23.20
N ASP A 414 20.79 14.30 22.05
CA ASP A 414 20.05 14.58 20.82
C ASP A 414 18.62 14.04 20.88
N ILE A 415 18.41 12.96 21.62
CA ILE A 415 17.09 12.39 21.90
C ILE A 415 16.33 13.32 22.86
N ALA A 416 16.98 13.82 23.89
CA ALA A 416 16.40 14.77 24.85
C ALA A 416 15.96 16.09 24.18
N LEU A 417 16.71 16.57 23.18
CA LEU A 417 16.35 17.77 22.39
C LEU A 417 15.09 17.56 21.54
N THR A 418 14.88 16.34 21.01
CA THR A 418 13.66 16.02 20.22
C THR A 418 12.46 15.77 21.14
N GLN A 419 12.67 15.38 22.38
CA GLN A 419 11.62 15.13 23.38
C GLN A 419 11.21 16.40 24.14
N GLY A 420 11.89 17.53 23.95
CA GLY A 420 11.55 18.79 24.60
C GLY A 420 11.91 18.83 26.10
N GLU A 421 12.86 17.98 26.56
CA GLU A 421 13.32 17.88 27.94
C GLU A 421 14.51 18.80 28.26
N VAL A 422 14.80 19.79 27.43
CA VAL A 422 15.79 20.82 27.80
C VAL A 422 15.06 21.92 28.58
N LYS A 423 15.31 21.93 29.89
CA LYS A 423 14.98 23.02 30.79
C LYS A 423 15.72 24.31 30.43
#